data_e0e20b226d28f27d45a08f5d928138dc
#
_entry.id   e0e20b226d28f27d45a08f5d928138dc
#
_cell.length_a   1.000
_cell.length_b   1.000
_cell.length_c   1.000
_cell.angle_alpha   90.00
_cell.angle_beta   90.00
_cell.angle_gamma   90.00
#
_symmetry.space_group_name_H-M   'P 1'
#
loop_
_entity.id
_entity.type
_entity.pdbx_description
1 polymer ?
#
loop_
_entity_poly.entity_id
_entity_poly.type
_entity_poly.pdbx_seq_one_letter_code
_entity_poly.pdbx_strand_id
1 'polypeptide(L)'
;MTDLTGRQIARNRETREQPSFASHREHVMRLISDAAAAVATRDSTRPQCDRLPTITVIGAGNCQDIDLPALAASFSEIRLIDIDVAAVDAAVSQLAADVTSRIRIFAPFDIAAPLMSLSVFDSHDTAQRSALLEALESSALQNEIPVSDVVVSTCLLSQLIDSASQIASPVLLPLIQAIRRGHLARLLSLTSAAGRALLITDLVSSDTVPDLAQTMPAELPKLMFRCLQSGNFFSGLNPAVVQHDIKHIPACVQLCRSSRILPPWHWHLGPRSFVVYAVEMVRI
;
A
#
# COMPACT_ATOMS: atom_id res chain seq x y z
N MET A 1 15.06 15.99 -15.38
CA MET A 1 14.84 14.60 -14.94
C MET A 1 14.10 14.67 -13.59
N THR A 2 12.90 14.14 -13.51
CA THR A 2 12.10 14.18 -12.28
C THR A 2 12.59 13.07 -11.36
N ASP A 3 13.28 13.43 -10.29
CA ASP A 3 13.78 12.47 -9.29
C ASP A 3 12.59 12.03 -8.39
N LEU A 4 11.94 10.93 -8.78
CA LEU A 4 10.80 10.36 -8.04
C LEU A 4 11.25 9.75 -6.70
N THR A 5 12.43 9.15 -6.68
CA THR A 5 13.04 8.60 -5.45
C THR A 5 13.32 9.72 -4.45
N GLY A 6 13.95 10.81 -4.89
CA GLY A 6 14.21 11.97 -4.04
C GLY A 6 12.94 12.59 -3.47
N ARG A 7 11.84 12.61 -4.23
CA ARG A 7 10.53 13.06 -3.73
C ARG A 7 9.95 12.16 -2.65
N GLN A 8 10.06 10.84 -2.83
CA GLN A 8 9.59 9.88 -1.83
C GLN A 8 10.39 10.03 -0.53
N ILE A 9 11.71 10.14 -0.63
CA ILE A 9 12.60 10.39 0.51
C ILE A 9 12.27 11.73 1.19
N ALA A 10 11.98 12.78 0.42
CA ALA A 10 11.58 14.07 0.98
C ALA A 10 10.28 13.98 1.77
N ARG A 11 9.26 13.27 1.25
CA ARG A 11 8.00 13.02 1.97
C ARG A 11 8.22 12.29 3.29
N ASN A 12 9.04 11.24 3.29
CA ASN A 12 9.38 10.52 4.53
C ASN A 12 10.03 11.46 5.56
N ARG A 13 10.87 12.39 5.14
CA ARG A 13 11.48 13.39 6.03
C ARG A 13 10.46 14.37 6.59
N GLU A 14 9.56 14.90 5.75
CA GLU A 14 8.51 15.84 6.16
C GLU A 14 7.54 15.23 7.18
N THR A 15 7.24 13.94 7.04
CA THR A 15 6.28 13.24 7.92
C THR A 15 6.91 12.74 9.23
N ARG A 16 8.23 12.64 9.32
CA ARG A 16 8.94 12.07 10.48
C ARG A 16 8.60 12.75 11.82
N GLU A 17 8.34 14.04 11.82
CA GLU A 17 8.12 14.84 13.05
C GLU A 17 6.63 15.09 13.36
N GLN A 18 5.70 14.48 12.62
CA GLN A 18 4.28 14.79 12.78
C GLN A 18 3.60 13.83 13.77
N PRO A 19 2.99 14.35 14.87
CA PRO A 19 2.37 13.52 15.92
C PRO A 19 1.03 12.88 15.52
N SER A 20 0.52 13.17 14.32
CA SER A 20 -0.86 12.90 13.89
C SER A 20 -1.16 11.49 13.36
N PHE A 21 -0.25 10.53 13.56
CA PHE A 21 -0.44 9.16 13.06
C PHE A 21 -1.23 8.24 14.00
N ALA A 22 -1.49 8.61 15.25
CA ALA A 22 -2.01 7.69 16.26
C ALA A 22 -3.34 7.02 15.86
N SER A 23 -4.35 7.79 15.43
CA SER A 23 -5.65 7.24 15.04
C SER A 23 -5.58 6.43 13.74
N HIS A 24 -4.76 6.86 12.79
CA HIS A 24 -4.52 6.12 11.55
C HIS A 24 -3.83 4.78 11.84
N ARG A 25 -2.75 4.81 12.63
CA ARG A 25 -2.03 3.61 13.08
C ARG A 25 -2.94 2.62 13.79
N GLU A 26 -3.81 3.10 14.68
CA GLU A 26 -4.78 2.23 15.37
C GLU A 26 -5.67 1.48 14.38
N HIS A 27 -6.18 2.16 13.33
CA HIS A 27 -6.99 1.52 12.29
C HIS A 27 -6.19 0.51 11.49
N VAL A 28 -4.97 0.87 11.06
CA VAL A 28 -4.08 -0.02 10.31
C VAL A 28 -3.76 -1.26 11.13
N MET A 29 -3.36 -1.10 12.39
CA MET A 29 -3.03 -2.21 13.29
C MET A 29 -4.22 -3.12 13.55
N ARG A 30 -5.43 -2.57 13.69
CA ARG A 30 -6.65 -3.38 13.81
C ARG A 30 -6.89 -4.23 12.56
N LEU A 31 -6.77 -3.65 11.35
CA LEU A 31 -6.93 -4.40 10.10
C LEU A 31 -5.88 -5.51 9.95
N ILE A 32 -4.63 -5.23 10.35
CA ILE A 32 -3.56 -6.24 10.37
C ILE A 32 -3.89 -7.36 11.37
N SER A 33 -4.36 -7.03 12.56
CA SER A 33 -4.75 -8.01 13.59
C SER A 33 -5.90 -8.89 13.12
N ASP A 34 -6.93 -8.30 12.49
CA ASP A 34 -8.06 -9.04 11.93
C ASP A 34 -7.61 -9.99 10.81
N ALA A 35 -6.68 -9.55 9.94
CA ALA A 35 -6.11 -10.36 8.88
C ALA A 35 -5.29 -11.53 9.45
N ALA A 36 -4.46 -11.28 10.47
CA ALA A 36 -3.66 -12.31 11.14
C ALA A 36 -4.57 -13.36 11.82
N ALA A 37 -5.60 -12.93 12.54
CA ALA A 37 -6.58 -13.83 13.16
C ALA A 37 -7.31 -14.70 12.12
N ALA A 38 -7.68 -14.11 10.97
CA ALA A 38 -8.32 -14.84 9.87
C ALA A 38 -7.40 -15.86 9.19
N VAL A 39 -6.09 -15.65 9.18
CA VAL A 39 -5.11 -16.63 8.72
C VAL A 39 -4.97 -17.76 9.74
N ALA A 40 -4.82 -17.44 11.03
CA ALA A 40 -4.64 -18.43 12.10
C ALA A 40 -5.82 -19.41 12.23
N THR A 41 -7.06 -18.94 12.04
CA THR A 41 -8.28 -19.78 12.17
C THR A 41 -8.44 -20.79 11.03
N ARG A 42 -7.77 -20.63 9.89
CA ARG A 42 -7.89 -21.54 8.73
C ARG A 42 -7.00 -22.76 8.84
N ASP A 43 -5.94 -22.71 9.61
CA ASP A 43 -5.01 -23.83 9.74
C ASP A 43 -5.43 -24.86 10.81
N SER A 44 -6.67 -24.77 11.28
CA SER A 44 -7.24 -25.71 12.27
C SER A 44 -7.30 -27.18 11.81
N THR A 45 -7.02 -27.46 10.53
CA THR A 45 -6.91 -28.83 9.97
C THR A 45 -5.48 -29.39 10.04
N ARG A 46 -4.48 -28.54 10.31
CA ARG A 46 -3.11 -28.99 10.62
C ARG A 46 -2.95 -29.10 12.14
N PRO A 47 -2.15 -30.05 12.64
CA PRO A 47 -1.82 -30.05 14.06
C PRO A 47 -1.29 -28.68 14.41
N GLN A 48 -1.88 -28.07 15.44
CA GLN A 48 -1.62 -26.71 15.93
C GLN A 48 -0.11 -26.47 15.94
N CYS A 49 0.41 -25.92 14.87
CA CYS A 49 1.78 -25.44 14.81
C CYS A 49 1.72 -24.09 15.51
N ASP A 50 2.35 -23.98 16.69
CA ASP A 50 2.46 -22.75 17.50
C ASP A 50 3.21 -21.62 16.80
N ARG A 51 3.27 -21.67 15.45
CA ARG A 51 4.00 -20.71 14.62
C ARG A 51 3.14 -19.48 14.35
N LEU A 52 3.58 -18.35 14.90
CA LEU A 52 3.04 -17.05 14.54
C LEU A 52 3.16 -16.82 13.01
N PRO A 53 2.17 -16.12 12.41
CA PRO A 53 2.21 -15.78 10.98
C PRO A 53 3.39 -14.86 10.65
N THR A 54 3.63 -14.66 9.36
CA THR A 54 4.60 -13.70 8.82
C THR A 54 3.88 -12.51 8.20
N ILE A 55 4.50 -11.31 8.25
CA ILE A 55 3.95 -10.10 7.64
C ILE A 55 4.99 -9.41 6.75
N THR A 56 4.53 -8.89 5.61
CA THR A 56 5.27 -7.94 4.76
C THR A 56 4.54 -6.61 4.71
N VAL A 57 5.26 -5.52 5.02
CA VAL A 57 4.78 -4.14 4.90
C VAL A 57 5.47 -3.47 3.74
N ILE A 58 4.69 -2.99 2.77
CA ILE A 58 5.17 -2.33 1.54
C ILE A 58 4.93 -0.83 1.68
N GLY A 59 5.98 -0.03 1.44
CA GLY A 59 5.97 1.40 1.69
C GLY A 59 6.12 1.69 3.20
N ALA A 60 7.03 0.97 3.84
CA ALA A 60 7.23 1.06 5.30
C ALA A 60 7.66 2.46 5.76
N GLY A 61 8.47 3.17 4.97
CA GLY A 61 8.95 4.52 5.25
C GLY A 61 9.49 4.67 6.68
N ASN A 62 8.97 5.65 7.41
CA ASN A 62 9.29 5.85 8.84
C ASN A 62 8.55 4.90 9.79
N CYS A 63 7.81 3.92 9.30
CA CYS A 63 6.98 2.98 10.06
C CYS A 63 5.93 3.65 10.97
N GLN A 64 5.50 4.89 10.65
CA GLN A 64 4.57 5.64 11.50
C GLN A 64 3.13 5.10 11.43
N ASP A 65 2.78 4.42 10.33
CA ASP A 65 1.47 3.80 10.12
C ASP A 65 1.29 2.49 10.89
N ILE A 66 2.36 1.95 11.46
CA ILE A 66 2.40 0.66 12.15
C ILE A 66 3.07 0.76 13.51
N ASP A 67 2.82 -0.23 14.37
CA ASP A 67 3.47 -0.42 15.66
C ASP A 67 4.37 -1.66 15.58
N LEU A 68 5.68 -1.46 15.36
CA LEU A 68 6.64 -2.55 15.19
C LEU A 68 6.74 -3.46 16.42
N PRO A 69 6.78 -2.96 17.67
CA PRO A 69 6.67 -3.79 18.88
C PRO A 69 5.41 -4.66 18.91
N ALA A 70 4.24 -4.10 18.63
CA ALA A 70 3.00 -4.86 18.60
C ALA A 70 2.98 -5.91 17.48
N LEU A 71 3.54 -5.58 16.29
CA LEU A 71 3.73 -6.56 15.22
C LEU A 71 4.67 -7.69 15.65
N ALA A 72 5.79 -7.37 16.32
CA ALA A 72 6.71 -8.40 16.80
C ALA A 72 6.09 -9.34 17.84
N ALA A 73 5.11 -8.88 18.61
CA ALA A 73 4.34 -9.76 19.50
C ALA A 73 3.40 -10.73 18.76
N SER A 74 2.96 -10.36 17.55
CA SER A 74 1.92 -11.08 16.79
C SER A 74 2.45 -11.87 15.59
N PHE A 75 3.67 -11.57 15.13
CA PHE A 75 4.27 -12.18 13.93
C PHE A 75 5.65 -12.76 14.23
N SER A 76 5.96 -13.88 13.61
CA SER A 76 7.27 -14.53 13.73
C SER A 76 8.36 -13.81 12.93
N GLU A 77 7.98 -13.15 11.84
CA GLU A 77 8.88 -12.36 10.98
C GLU A 77 8.13 -11.19 10.38
N ILE A 78 8.74 -10.01 10.42
CA ILE A 78 8.25 -8.75 9.86
C ILE A 78 9.21 -8.35 8.74
N ARG A 79 8.70 -8.19 7.53
CA ARG A 79 9.48 -7.72 6.37
C ARG A 79 9.05 -6.31 6.01
N LEU A 80 10.01 -5.39 6.01
CA LEU A 80 9.82 -4.00 5.68
C LEU A 80 10.41 -3.73 4.29
N ILE A 81 9.58 -3.29 3.36
CA ILE A 81 9.97 -2.96 1.99
C ILE A 81 9.83 -1.46 1.80
N ASP A 82 10.92 -0.79 1.45
CA ASP A 82 10.89 0.65 1.10
C ASP A 82 12.07 1.02 0.20
N ILE A 83 11.95 2.14 -0.49
CA ILE A 83 13.04 2.73 -1.28
C ILE A 83 14.00 3.56 -0.39
N ASP A 84 13.52 4.04 0.76
CA ASP A 84 14.25 4.92 1.69
C ASP A 84 14.88 4.11 2.82
N VAL A 85 16.10 3.63 2.60
CA VAL A 85 16.90 2.91 3.62
C VAL A 85 17.01 3.70 4.91
N ALA A 86 17.28 5.02 4.83
CA ALA A 86 17.53 5.84 6.01
C ALA A 86 16.28 6.00 6.88
N ALA A 87 15.09 6.04 6.27
CA ALA A 87 13.83 6.11 7.01
C ALA A 87 13.57 4.81 7.78
N VAL A 88 13.73 3.66 7.12
CA VAL A 88 13.50 2.34 7.75
C VAL A 88 14.55 2.07 8.83
N ASP A 89 15.83 2.31 8.57
CA ASP A 89 16.91 2.13 9.55
C ASP A 89 16.68 2.99 10.80
N ALA A 90 16.27 4.26 10.62
CA ALA A 90 15.98 5.15 11.74
C ALA A 90 14.78 4.65 12.60
N ALA A 91 13.76 4.06 11.95
CA ALA A 91 12.61 3.50 12.66
C ALA A 91 12.97 2.24 13.45
N VAL A 92 13.85 1.39 12.90
CA VAL A 92 14.24 0.10 13.51
C VAL A 92 15.34 0.25 14.57
N SER A 93 16.27 1.20 14.38
CA SER A 93 17.45 1.37 15.27
C SER A 93 17.11 1.70 16.72
N GLN A 94 15.90 2.18 17.01
CA GLN A 94 15.46 2.56 18.36
C GLN A 94 14.71 1.44 19.09
N LEU A 95 14.54 0.27 18.44
CA LEU A 95 13.78 -0.84 18.98
C LEU A 95 14.65 -1.77 19.85
N ALA A 96 14.01 -2.48 20.78
CA ALA A 96 14.68 -3.49 21.58
C ALA A 96 15.16 -4.68 20.71
N ALA A 97 16.20 -5.36 21.16
CA ALA A 97 16.87 -6.42 20.39
C ALA A 97 15.96 -7.61 20.05
N ASP A 98 15.02 -7.95 20.92
CA ASP A 98 14.02 -9.00 20.71
C ASP A 98 13.03 -8.65 19.58
N VAL A 99 12.68 -7.38 19.44
CA VAL A 99 11.86 -6.86 18.33
C VAL A 99 12.65 -6.84 17.04
N THR A 100 13.86 -6.26 17.05
CA THR A 100 14.71 -6.16 15.84
C THR A 100 15.10 -7.52 15.28
N SER A 101 15.26 -8.53 16.11
CA SER A 101 15.58 -9.91 15.68
C SER A 101 14.51 -10.54 14.77
N ARG A 102 13.27 -10.01 14.81
CA ARG A 102 12.15 -10.46 13.96
C ARG A 102 11.99 -9.63 12.69
N ILE A 103 12.74 -8.55 12.53
CA ILE A 103 12.61 -7.61 11.40
C ILE A 103 13.64 -7.96 10.33
N ARG A 104 13.17 -8.04 9.08
CA ARG A 104 14.00 -8.09 7.88
C ARG A 104 13.72 -6.88 7.00
N ILE A 105 14.75 -6.15 6.66
CA ILE A 105 14.68 -4.94 5.85
C ILE A 105 15.03 -5.29 4.41
N PHE A 106 14.16 -4.90 3.49
CA PHE A 106 14.35 -4.92 2.04
C PHE A 106 14.37 -3.46 1.55
N ALA A 107 15.49 -2.80 1.74
CA ALA A 107 15.74 -1.42 1.31
C ALA A 107 17.22 -1.25 0.91
N PRO A 108 17.53 -0.48 -0.14
CA PRO A 108 16.59 0.19 -1.03
C PRO A 108 15.90 -0.80 -1.98
N PHE A 109 14.59 -0.81 -1.99
CA PHE A 109 13.82 -1.64 -2.89
C PHE A 109 12.69 -0.84 -3.53
N ASP A 110 12.81 -0.57 -4.83
CA ASP A 110 11.77 0.12 -5.59
C ASP A 110 10.74 -0.89 -6.11
N ILE A 111 9.60 -0.96 -5.46
CA ILE A 111 8.50 -1.84 -5.86
C ILE A 111 7.86 -1.43 -7.20
N ALA A 112 8.13 -0.23 -7.65
CA ALA A 112 7.69 0.32 -8.91
C ALA A 112 8.90 0.69 -9.82
N ALA A 113 10.00 -0.06 -9.72
CA ALA A 113 11.25 0.20 -10.42
C ALA A 113 11.12 0.70 -11.87
N PRO A 114 10.17 0.20 -12.71
CA PRO A 114 9.97 0.74 -14.04
C PRO A 114 9.58 2.23 -14.06
N LEU A 115 9.02 2.80 -12.98
CA LEU A 115 8.71 4.23 -12.89
C LEU A 115 9.96 5.12 -12.95
N MET A 116 11.12 4.62 -12.58
CA MET A 116 12.39 5.35 -12.70
C MET A 116 12.78 5.61 -14.16
N SER A 117 12.22 4.85 -15.11
CA SER A 117 12.44 5.01 -16.54
C SER A 117 11.47 6.02 -17.19
N LEU A 118 10.92 6.97 -16.42
CA LEU A 118 9.90 7.93 -16.89
C LEU A 118 10.36 8.84 -18.03
N SER A 119 11.67 9.03 -18.24
CA SER A 119 12.19 9.72 -19.43
C SER A 119 11.74 9.06 -20.75
N VAL A 120 11.38 7.78 -20.70
CA VAL A 120 10.82 7.05 -21.84
C VAL A 120 9.45 7.61 -22.25
N PHE A 121 8.68 8.21 -21.33
CA PHE A 121 7.38 8.80 -21.66
C PHE A 121 7.49 10.10 -22.48
N ASP A 122 8.62 10.79 -22.40
CA ASP A 122 8.93 11.94 -23.23
C ASP A 122 9.33 11.51 -24.66
N SER A 123 9.63 10.23 -24.87
CA SER A 123 9.95 9.71 -26.19
C SER A 123 8.70 9.54 -27.05
N HIS A 124 8.83 9.82 -28.34
CA HIS A 124 7.79 9.52 -29.31
C HIS A 124 7.72 8.04 -29.70
N ASP A 125 8.58 7.20 -29.10
CA ASP A 125 8.62 5.77 -29.37
C ASP A 125 7.49 5.02 -28.63
N THR A 126 6.49 4.64 -29.40
CA THR A 126 5.32 3.92 -28.91
C THR A 126 5.66 2.54 -28.37
N ALA A 127 6.67 1.85 -28.94
CA ALA A 127 7.08 0.51 -28.50
C ALA A 127 7.73 0.56 -27.13
N GLN A 128 8.62 1.53 -26.89
CA GLN A 128 9.24 1.73 -25.59
C GLN A 128 8.20 2.07 -24.51
N ARG A 129 7.22 2.91 -24.82
CA ARG A 129 6.12 3.21 -23.89
C ARG A 129 5.28 1.99 -23.56
N SER A 130 4.92 1.18 -24.55
CA SER A 130 4.17 -0.06 -24.33
C SER A 130 4.96 -1.03 -23.45
N ALA A 131 6.24 -1.25 -23.74
CA ALA A 131 7.10 -2.11 -22.93
C ALA A 131 7.21 -1.64 -21.46
N LEU A 132 7.25 -0.33 -21.22
CA LEU A 132 7.27 0.22 -19.86
C LEU A 132 5.93 0.01 -19.13
N LEU A 133 4.79 0.20 -19.80
CA LEU A 133 3.48 -0.07 -19.21
C LEU A 133 3.33 -1.55 -18.86
N GLU A 134 3.75 -2.45 -19.75
CA GLU A 134 3.77 -3.90 -19.49
C GLU A 134 4.67 -4.26 -18.29
N ALA A 135 5.85 -3.65 -18.21
CA ALA A 135 6.75 -3.85 -17.07
C ALA A 135 6.14 -3.36 -15.75
N LEU A 136 5.40 -2.25 -15.76
CA LEU A 136 4.68 -1.74 -14.59
C LEU A 136 3.53 -2.66 -14.16
N GLU A 137 2.80 -3.24 -15.11
CA GLU A 137 1.71 -4.20 -14.84
C GLU A 137 2.23 -5.58 -14.40
N SER A 138 3.50 -5.89 -14.67
CA SER A 138 4.07 -7.18 -14.29
C SER A 138 4.11 -7.36 -12.78
N SER A 139 3.70 -8.54 -12.31
CA SER A 139 3.81 -8.97 -10.91
C SER A 139 5.20 -9.50 -10.54
N ALA A 140 6.11 -9.59 -11.52
CA ALA A 140 7.42 -10.20 -11.34
C ALA A 140 8.32 -9.39 -10.39
N LEU A 141 8.08 -9.52 -9.10
CA LEU A 141 9.07 -9.34 -8.05
C LEU A 141 9.85 -10.68 -8.01
N GLN A 142 10.77 -10.83 -8.94
CA GLN A 142 11.51 -12.07 -9.12
C GLN A 142 12.17 -12.47 -7.80
N ASN A 143 11.62 -13.49 -7.14
CA ASN A 143 12.21 -14.32 -6.09
C ASN A 143 13.02 -13.63 -4.96
N GLU A 144 13.08 -12.31 -4.92
CA GLU A 144 13.91 -11.56 -3.96
C GLU A 144 13.24 -11.47 -2.59
N ILE A 145 11.90 -11.43 -2.56
CA ILE A 145 11.13 -11.28 -1.33
C ILE A 145 10.24 -12.52 -1.13
N PRO A 146 10.43 -13.25 -0.01
CA PRO A 146 9.60 -14.40 0.29
C PRO A 146 8.14 -14.00 0.51
N VAL A 147 7.19 -14.90 0.20
CA VAL A 147 5.76 -14.69 0.48
C VAL A 147 5.48 -14.63 1.98
N SER A 148 4.46 -13.87 2.37
CA SER A 148 4.02 -13.71 3.77
C SER A 148 2.55 -14.07 3.92
N ASP A 149 2.16 -14.45 5.14
CA ASP A 149 0.78 -14.77 5.47
C ASP A 149 -0.12 -13.54 5.44
N VAL A 150 0.43 -12.38 5.80
CA VAL A 150 -0.21 -11.08 5.67
C VAL A 150 0.69 -10.14 4.88
N VAL A 151 0.15 -9.44 3.89
CA VAL A 151 0.86 -8.40 3.13
C VAL A 151 0.06 -7.11 3.19
N VAL A 152 0.71 -6.01 3.55
CA VAL A 152 0.07 -4.70 3.70
C VAL A 152 0.81 -3.66 2.87
N SER A 153 0.08 -2.86 2.12
CA SER A 153 0.58 -1.63 1.50
C SER A 153 -0.09 -0.44 2.19
N THR A 154 0.73 0.45 2.79
CA THR A 154 0.27 1.60 3.56
C THR A 154 0.42 2.88 2.74
N CYS A 155 -0.67 3.39 2.16
CA CYS A 155 -0.76 4.64 1.41
C CYS A 155 0.31 4.86 0.31
N LEU A 156 1.00 3.79 -0.12
CA LEU A 156 2.03 3.87 -1.15
C LEU A 156 1.43 4.07 -2.54
N LEU A 157 0.29 3.42 -2.84
CA LEU A 157 -0.30 3.50 -4.18
C LEU A 157 -0.68 4.94 -4.56
N SER A 158 -1.24 5.72 -3.63
CA SER A 158 -1.54 7.15 -3.85
C SER A 158 -0.28 7.96 -4.15
N GLN A 159 0.82 7.67 -3.47
CA GLN A 159 2.11 8.34 -3.67
C GLN A 159 2.74 8.00 -5.03
N LEU A 160 2.64 6.74 -5.47
CA LEU A 160 3.12 6.32 -6.79
C LEU A 160 2.33 7.01 -7.91
N ILE A 161 1.01 7.09 -7.78
CA ILE A 161 0.13 7.76 -8.75
C ILE A 161 0.36 9.27 -8.75
N ASP A 162 0.51 9.90 -7.58
CA ASP A 162 0.83 11.33 -7.50
C ASP A 162 2.18 11.64 -8.16
N SER A 163 3.16 10.80 -7.96
CA SER A 163 4.46 10.92 -8.62
C SER A 163 4.32 10.82 -10.15
N ALA A 164 3.50 9.90 -10.65
CA ALA A 164 3.21 9.75 -12.08
C ALA A 164 2.42 10.94 -12.64
N SER A 165 1.57 11.57 -11.85
CA SER A 165 0.73 12.72 -12.25
C SER A 165 1.54 13.97 -12.61
N GLN A 166 2.82 13.99 -12.28
CA GLN A 166 3.74 15.06 -12.70
C GLN A 166 4.13 14.95 -14.19
N ILE A 167 3.76 13.86 -14.84
CA ILE A 167 4.00 13.65 -16.27
C ILE A 167 2.83 14.24 -17.04
N ALA A 168 3.03 15.40 -17.66
CA ALA A 168 2.03 16.00 -18.53
C ALA A 168 1.94 15.16 -19.82
N SER A 169 0.83 14.43 -20.03
CA SER A 169 0.76 13.62 -21.23
C SER A 169 -0.59 12.96 -21.47
N PRO A 170 -0.92 12.68 -22.75
CA PRO A 170 -2.02 11.78 -23.11
C PRO A 170 -1.83 10.35 -22.60
N VAL A 171 -0.64 9.98 -22.10
CA VAL A 171 -0.36 8.65 -21.53
C VAL A 171 -0.57 8.58 -20.01
N LEU A 172 -0.97 9.67 -19.35
CA LEU A 172 -1.15 9.68 -17.90
C LEU A 172 -2.17 8.64 -17.43
N LEU A 173 -3.30 8.52 -18.09
CA LEU A 173 -4.32 7.54 -17.69
C LEU A 173 -3.86 6.09 -17.84
N PRO A 174 -3.29 5.65 -18.99
CA PRO A 174 -2.66 4.34 -19.10
C PRO A 174 -1.58 4.08 -18.02
N LEU A 175 -0.77 5.09 -17.71
CA LEU A 175 0.27 4.99 -16.69
C LEU A 175 -0.31 4.75 -15.28
N ILE A 176 -1.31 5.53 -14.87
CA ILE A 176 -2.03 5.33 -13.60
C ILE A 176 -2.65 3.93 -13.53
N GLN A 177 -3.23 3.44 -14.64
CA GLN A 177 -3.80 2.10 -14.71
C GLN A 177 -2.72 1.02 -14.54
N ALA A 178 -1.60 1.14 -15.24
CA ALA A 178 -0.49 0.18 -15.15
C ALA A 178 0.11 0.13 -13.73
N ILE A 179 0.34 1.29 -13.11
CA ILE A 179 0.82 1.39 -11.71
C ILE A 179 -0.14 0.67 -10.76
N ARG A 180 -1.44 0.99 -10.82
CA ARG A 180 -2.45 0.40 -9.95
C ARG A 180 -2.53 -1.12 -10.13
N ARG A 181 -2.63 -1.59 -11.37
CA ARG A 181 -2.74 -3.01 -11.70
C ARG A 181 -1.51 -3.80 -11.26
N GLY A 182 -0.31 -3.29 -11.57
CA GLY A 182 0.93 -3.90 -11.14
C GLY A 182 1.07 -3.93 -9.62
N HIS A 183 0.66 -2.88 -8.93
CA HIS A 183 0.69 -2.84 -7.47
C HIS A 183 -0.24 -3.89 -6.83
N LEU A 184 -1.47 -4.04 -7.35
CA LEU A 184 -2.41 -5.08 -6.90
C LEU A 184 -1.87 -6.49 -7.15
N ALA A 185 -1.30 -6.74 -8.33
CA ALA A 185 -0.70 -8.01 -8.68
C ALA A 185 0.49 -8.37 -7.77
N ARG A 186 1.34 -7.39 -7.44
CA ARG A 186 2.48 -7.57 -6.52
C ARG A 186 2.03 -7.86 -5.10
N LEU A 187 1.03 -7.14 -4.57
CA LEU A 187 0.44 -7.45 -3.27
C LEU A 187 0.01 -8.91 -3.18
N LEU A 188 -0.73 -9.40 -4.18
CA LEU A 188 -1.20 -10.77 -4.23
C LEU A 188 -0.04 -11.77 -4.43
N SER A 189 0.96 -11.46 -5.24
CA SER A 189 2.10 -12.36 -5.48
C SER A 189 2.96 -12.57 -4.24
N LEU A 190 3.09 -11.54 -3.39
CA LEU A 190 3.81 -11.61 -2.12
C LEU A 190 3.01 -12.27 -0.99
N THR A 191 1.70 -12.50 -1.20
CA THR A 191 0.84 -13.15 -0.21
C THR A 191 0.92 -14.66 -0.35
N SER A 192 1.05 -15.40 0.74
CA SER A 192 1.04 -16.87 0.74
C SER A 192 -0.36 -17.43 0.38
N ALA A 193 -0.45 -18.69 -0.03
CA ALA A 193 -1.73 -19.35 -0.26
C ALA A 193 -2.63 -19.27 0.98
N ALA A 194 -3.90 -18.94 0.79
CA ALA A 194 -4.88 -18.63 1.83
C ALA A 194 -4.56 -17.42 2.73
N GLY A 195 -3.47 -16.69 2.47
CA GLY A 195 -3.07 -15.46 3.16
C GLY A 195 -3.99 -14.28 2.84
N ARG A 196 -3.66 -13.14 3.46
CA ARG A 196 -4.41 -11.88 3.33
C ARG A 196 -3.52 -10.78 2.79
N ALA A 197 -4.01 -10.06 1.78
CA ALA A 197 -3.41 -8.81 1.33
C ALA A 197 -4.33 -7.64 1.69
N LEU A 198 -3.74 -6.55 2.19
CA LEU A 198 -4.41 -5.31 2.55
C LEU A 198 -3.82 -4.17 1.71
N LEU A 199 -4.62 -3.60 0.84
CA LEU A 199 -4.33 -2.31 0.21
C LEU A 199 -4.99 -1.21 1.03
N ILE A 200 -4.20 -0.34 1.65
CA ILE A 200 -4.66 0.86 2.36
C ILE A 200 -4.28 2.06 1.51
N THR A 201 -5.21 2.95 1.22
CA THR A 201 -4.96 4.10 0.35
C THR A 201 -5.91 5.26 0.63
N ASP A 202 -5.45 6.48 0.32
CA ASP A 202 -6.24 7.70 0.44
C ASP A 202 -7.23 7.79 -0.71
N LEU A 203 -8.42 8.32 -0.45
CA LEU A 203 -9.42 8.61 -1.47
C LEU A 203 -9.45 10.09 -1.85
N VAL A 204 -9.49 10.97 -0.84
CA VAL A 204 -9.65 12.41 -1.00
C VAL A 204 -9.05 13.13 0.20
N SER A 205 -8.67 14.40 0.04
CA SER A 205 -8.14 15.22 1.13
C SER A 205 -8.97 16.47 1.39
N SER A 206 -8.67 17.14 2.49
CA SER A 206 -9.24 18.43 2.86
C SER A 206 -8.93 19.55 1.85
N ASP A 207 -7.99 19.37 0.94
CA ASP A 207 -7.71 20.34 -0.13
C ASP A 207 -8.91 20.51 -1.08
N THR A 208 -9.68 19.45 -1.30
CA THR A 208 -10.86 19.45 -2.16
C THR A 208 -12.18 19.22 -1.42
N VAL A 209 -12.11 18.87 -0.12
CA VAL A 209 -13.25 18.73 0.80
C VAL A 209 -12.93 19.52 2.08
N PRO A 210 -13.12 20.85 2.10
CA PRO A 210 -12.68 21.71 3.21
C PRO A 210 -13.20 21.29 4.59
N ASP A 211 -14.44 20.78 4.67
CA ASP A 211 -15.08 20.37 5.93
C ASP A 211 -14.73 18.94 6.35
N LEU A 212 -13.76 18.29 5.68
CA LEU A 212 -13.42 16.90 5.95
C LEU A 212 -13.01 16.66 7.40
N ALA A 213 -12.20 17.57 7.97
CA ALA A 213 -11.73 17.42 9.34
C ALA A 213 -12.86 17.43 10.40
N GLN A 214 -14.00 18.05 10.09
CA GLN A 214 -15.17 18.16 10.95
C GLN A 214 -16.20 17.05 10.69
N THR A 215 -16.06 16.29 9.62
CA THR A 215 -16.98 15.21 9.28
C THR A 215 -16.94 14.10 10.35
N MET A 216 -18.10 13.73 10.90
CA MET A 216 -18.17 12.66 11.89
C MET A 216 -17.78 11.30 11.26
N PRO A 217 -17.09 10.40 11.97
CA PRO A 217 -16.71 9.09 11.44
C PRO A 217 -17.86 8.29 10.86
N ALA A 218 -19.05 8.36 11.46
CA ALA A 218 -20.26 7.69 10.97
C ALA A 218 -20.75 8.23 9.60
N GLU A 219 -20.36 9.44 9.22
CA GLU A 219 -20.75 10.08 7.96
C GLU A 219 -19.75 9.85 6.83
N LEU A 220 -18.56 9.33 7.12
CA LEU A 220 -17.52 9.10 6.13
C LEU A 220 -17.95 8.21 4.95
N PRO A 221 -18.71 7.12 5.14
CA PRO A 221 -19.18 6.33 4.00
C PRO A 221 -20.08 7.15 3.06
N LYS A 222 -20.91 8.03 3.62
CA LYS A 222 -21.80 8.92 2.86
C LYS A 222 -21.02 10.03 2.13
N LEU A 223 -19.99 10.58 2.80
CA LEU A 223 -19.08 11.54 2.19
C LEU A 223 -18.31 10.88 1.04
N MET A 224 -17.74 9.72 1.26
CA MET A 224 -17.03 8.93 0.25
C MET A 224 -17.92 8.70 -0.98
N PHE A 225 -19.16 8.29 -0.79
CA PHE A 225 -20.11 8.10 -1.89
C PHE A 225 -20.35 9.40 -2.68
N ARG A 226 -20.53 10.54 -2.01
CA ARG A 226 -20.70 11.85 -2.68
C ARG A 226 -19.45 12.24 -3.48
N CYS A 227 -18.25 12.05 -2.92
CA CYS A 227 -16.99 12.31 -3.62
C CYS A 227 -16.87 11.44 -4.89
N LEU A 228 -17.25 10.16 -4.82
CA LEU A 228 -17.23 9.26 -5.98
C LEU A 228 -18.22 9.70 -7.06
N GLN A 229 -19.43 10.11 -6.67
CA GLN A 229 -20.45 10.59 -7.63
C GLN A 229 -20.05 11.89 -8.33
N SER A 230 -19.40 12.81 -7.60
CA SER A 230 -18.95 14.10 -8.15
C SER A 230 -17.59 14.04 -8.87
N GLY A 231 -16.93 12.89 -8.90
CA GLY A 231 -15.58 12.76 -9.44
C GLY A 231 -14.48 13.42 -8.60
N ASN A 232 -14.79 13.81 -7.35
CA ASN A 232 -13.83 14.43 -6.42
C ASN A 232 -13.10 13.36 -5.62
N PHE A 233 -12.13 12.74 -6.22
CA PHE A 233 -11.24 11.75 -5.57
C PHE A 233 -9.90 11.70 -6.31
N PHE A 234 -8.88 11.18 -5.65
CA PHE A 234 -7.55 11.03 -6.25
C PHE A 234 -7.59 10.08 -7.44
N SER A 235 -7.01 10.51 -8.56
CA SER A 235 -7.00 9.76 -9.81
C SER A 235 -6.54 8.31 -9.61
N GLY A 236 -7.26 7.38 -10.22
CA GLY A 236 -6.92 5.95 -10.13
C GLY A 236 -7.31 5.24 -8.85
N LEU A 237 -7.82 5.94 -7.82
CA LEU A 237 -8.10 5.39 -6.49
C LEU A 237 -9.60 5.21 -6.19
N ASN A 238 -10.45 5.21 -7.21
CA ASN A 238 -11.85 4.84 -7.05
C ASN A 238 -11.97 3.38 -6.60
N PRO A 239 -12.55 3.08 -5.42
CA PRO A 239 -12.63 1.72 -4.89
C PRO A 239 -13.34 0.73 -5.81
N ALA A 240 -14.36 1.18 -6.55
CA ALA A 240 -15.05 0.32 -7.52
C ALA A 240 -14.14 -0.08 -8.68
N VAL A 241 -13.27 0.84 -9.14
CA VAL A 241 -12.28 0.55 -10.19
C VAL A 241 -11.18 -0.37 -9.66
N VAL A 242 -10.70 -0.14 -8.44
CA VAL A 242 -9.74 -1.05 -7.77
C VAL A 242 -10.33 -2.45 -7.66
N GLN A 243 -11.56 -2.58 -7.19
CA GLN A 243 -12.25 -3.87 -7.07
C GLN A 243 -12.52 -4.52 -8.43
N HIS A 244 -12.83 -3.73 -9.46
CA HIS A 244 -12.96 -4.21 -10.84
C HIS A 244 -11.63 -4.78 -11.33
N ASP A 245 -10.53 -4.07 -11.16
CA ASP A 245 -9.20 -4.55 -11.57
C ASP A 245 -8.84 -5.87 -10.88
N ILE A 246 -9.08 -6.01 -9.58
CA ILE A 246 -8.84 -7.28 -8.85
C ILE A 246 -9.62 -8.46 -9.47
N LYS A 247 -10.84 -8.21 -9.97
CA LYS A 247 -11.72 -9.24 -10.52
C LYS A 247 -11.47 -9.55 -12.01
N HIS A 248 -10.73 -8.72 -12.74
CA HIS A 248 -10.62 -8.82 -14.20
C HIS A 248 -9.17 -8.89 -14.71
N ILE A 249 -8.18 -8.45 -13.93
CA ILE A 249 -6.78 -8.57 -14.33
C ILE A 249 -6.35 -10.04 -14.21
N PRO A 250 -5.81 -10.67 -15.27
CA PRO A 250 -5.44 -12.08 -15.23
C PRO A 250 -4.56 -12.46 -14.04
N ALA A 251 -3.54 -11.66 -13.74
CA ALA A 251 -2.64 -11.88 -12.61
C ALA A 251 -3.36 -11.85 -11.25
N CYS A 252 -4.37 -10.98 -11.09
CA CYS A 252 -5.16 -10.91 -9.86
C CYS A 252 -6.18 -12.03 -9.78
N VAL A 253 -6.88 -12.33 -10.88
CA VAL A 253 -7.90 -13.40 -10.95
C VAL A 253 -7.32 -14.76 -10.61
N GLN A 254 -6.10 -15.05 -11.06
CA GLN A 254 -5.40 -16.31 -10.78
C GLN A 254 -4.99 -16.46 -9.31
N LEU A 255 -4.86 -15.35 -8.58
CA LEU A 255 -4.34 -15.35 -7.22
C LEU A 255 -5.40 -14.99 -6.17
N CYS A 256 -6.46 -14.27 -6.52
CA CYS A 256 -7.44 -13.72 -5.58
C CYS A 256 -8.72 -14.55 -5.55
N ARG A 257 -9.03 -15.14 -4.39
CA ARG A 257 -10.28 -15.85 -4.15
C ARG A 257 -11.46 -14.90 -3.96
N SER A 258 -11.24 -13.85 -3.19
CA SER A 258 -12.26 -12.85 -2.86
C SER A 258 -11.64 -11.53 -2.44
N SER A 259 -12.36 -10.44 -2.64
CA SER A 259 -11.96 -9.12 -2.18
C SER A 259 -13.16 -8.37 -1.62
N ARG A 260 -12.92 -7.49 -0.62
CA ARG A 260 -13.93 -6.60 -0.06
C ARG A 260 -13.33 -5.23 0.24
N ILE A 261 -14.13 -4.19 0.05
CA ILE A 261 -13.81 -2.83 0.47
C ILE A 261 -14.20 -2.71 1.95
N LEU A 262 -13.29 -2.17 2.76
CA LEU A 262 -13.51 -1.95 4.18
C LEU A 262 -14.00 -0.51 4.43
N PRO A 263 -14.70 -0.26 5.56
CA PRO A 263 -15.19 1.07 5.89
C PRO A 263 -14.08 2.11 5.91
N PRO A 264 -14.35 3.35 5.42
CA PRO A 264 -13.37 4.43 5.44
C PRO A 264 -13.16 4.99 6.84
N TRP A 265 -11.99 5.61 7.05
CA TRP A 265 -11.65 6.34 8.28
C TRP A 265 -10.91 7.63 7.98
N HIS A 266 -10.81 8.51 8.99
CA HIS A 266 -9.99 9.71 8.92
C HIS A 266 -8.53 9.42 9.17
N TRP A 267 -7.68 10.08 8.40
CA TRP A 267 -6.28 10.28 8.70
C TRP A 267 -5.97 11.76 8.73
N HIS A 268 -5.49 12.27 9.86
CA HIS A 268 -5.05 13.64 10.00
C HIS A 268 -3.52 13.68 9.88
N LEU A 269 -3.00 14.40 8.89
CA LEU A 269 -1.58 14.55 8.62
C LEU A 269 -1.21 16.04 8.62
N GLY A 270 -0.72 16.54 9.74
CA GLY A 270 -0.48 17.96 9.92
C GLY A 270 -1.75 18.81 9.70
N PRO A 271 -1.71 19.82 8.81
CA PRO A 271 -2.88 20.64 8.51
C PRO A 271 -3.90 19.96 7.58
N ARG A 272 -3.56 18.81 7.00
CA ARG A 272 -4.41 18.09 6.05
C ARG A 272 -5.13 16.92 6.70
N SER A 273 -6.32 16.66 6.22
CA SER A 273 -7.08 15.48 6.58
C SER A 273 -7.38 14.67 5.32
N PHE A 274 -7.45 13.36 5.48
CA PHE A 274 -7.72 12.42 4.40
C PHE A 274 -8.86 11.48 4.76
N VAL A 275 -9.64 11.08 3.77
CA VAL A 275 -10.46 9.87 3.85
C VAL A 275 -9.57 8.73 3.33
N VAL A 276 -9.33 7.76 4.17
CA VAL A 276 -8.60 6.53 3.84
C VAL A 276 -9.59 5.37 3.79
N TYR A 277 -9.38 4.45 2.87
CA TYR A 277 -10.09 3.18 2.83
C TYR A 277 -9.13 2.02 2.63
N ALA A 278 -9.59 0.81 2.85
CA ALA A 278 -8.81 -0.37 2.55
C ALA A 278 -9.57 -1.37 1.68
N VAL A 279 -8.82 -2.16 0.93
CA VAL A 279 -9.32 -3.35 0.24
C VAL A 279 -8.59 -4.56 0.80
N GLU A 280 -9.36 -5.48 1.39
CA GLU A 280 -8.86 -6.78 1.80
C GLU A 280 -9.02 -7.77 0.65
N MET A 281 -7.97 -8.51 0.36
CA MET A 281 -7.93 -9.58 -0.64
C MET A 281 -7.53 -10.89 0.03
N VAL A 282 -8.19 -11.97 -0.35
CA VAL A 282 -7.89 -13.32 0.12
C VAL A 282 -7.21 -14.06 -1.01
N ARG A 283 -6.01 -14.57 -0.81
CA ARG A 283 -5.34 -15.39 -1.83
C ARG A 283 -5.96 -16.79 -1.93
N ILE A 284 -5.94 -17.36 -3.16
CA ILE A 284 -6.28 -18.76 -3.46
C ILE A 284 -5.28 -19.70 -2.78
#